data_86d94188e364876b45ac977411624c7a
#
_entry.id   86d94188e364876b45ac977411624c7a
#
_cell.length_a   1.000
_cell.length_b   1.000
_cell.length_c   1.000
_cell.angle_alpha   90.00
_cell.angle_beta   90.00
_cell.angle_gamma   90.00
#
_symmetry.space_group_name_H-M   'P 1'
#
loop_
_entity.id
_entity.type
_entity.pdbx_description
1 polymer ?
#
loop_
_entity_poly.entity_id
_entity_poly.type
_entity_poly.pdbx_seq_one_letter_code
_entity_poly.pdbx_strand_id
1 'polypeptide(L)' 'MPMANMTIFDAQAPKRATNVSINSDLLAKARALKINLSATLERALSEQLARQQE' A
#
# COMPACT_ATOMS: atom_id res chain seq x y z
N MET A 1 -0.62 -20.65 -16.30
CA MET A 1 -0.73 -20.65 -15.31
C MET A 1 -1.02 -19.55 -14.61
N PRO A 2 -1.74 -19.55 -14.00
CA PRO A 2 -2.25 -18.50 -13.43
C PRO A 2 -1.42 -17.82 -12.49
N MET A 3 -0.79 -16.91 -12.97
CA MET A 3 0.00 -16.15 -12.12
C MET A 3 -0.79 -15.37 -11.15
N ALA A 4 -2.05 -15.19 -11.41
CA ALA A 4 -2.86 -14.46 -10.48
C ALA A 4 -2.84 -15.12 -9.13
N ASN A 5 -2.62 -16.39 -9.10
CA ASN A 5 -2.61 -17.06 -7.84
C ASN A 5 -1.43 -16.75 -6.99
N MET A 6 -0.49 -16.05 -7.53
CA MET A 6 0.68 -15.72 -6.76
C MET A 6 0.47 -14.52 -5.88
N THR A 7 -0.66 -13.83 -6.02
CA THR A 7 -0.90 -12.70 -5.14
C THR A 7 -1.26 -13.20 -3.76
N ILE A 8 -0.82 -12.49 -2.75
CA ILE A 8 -1.06 -12.86 -1.36
C ILE A 8 -2.27 -12.16 -0.80
N PHE A 9 -2.97 -11.41 -1.59
CA PHE A 9 -4.20 -10.76 -1.17
C PHE A 9 -5.07 -10.57 -2.42
N ASP A 10 -6.36 -10.32 -2.20
CA ASP A 10 -7.30 -10.14 -3.28
C ASP A 10 -7.21 -8.71 -3.81
N ALA A 11 -6.55 -8.54 -4.92
CA ALA A 11 -6.36 -7.21 -5.51
C ALA A 11 -7.66 -6.60 -6.00
N GLN A 12 -8.73 -7.40 -6.12
CA GLN A 12 -10.02 -6.92 -6.58
C GLN A 12 -10.92 -6.49 -5.42
N ALA A 13 -10.49 -6.70 -4.21
CA ALA A 13 -11.30 -6.30 -3.06
C ALA A 13 -11.51 -4.80 -3.05
N PRO A 14 -12.66 -4.32 -2.60
CA PRO A 14 -12.93 -2.89 -2.59
C PRO A 14 -12.03 -2.17 -1.60
N LYS A 15 -11.77 -0.93 -1.88
CA LYS A 15 -10.93 -0.11 -1.00
C LYS A 15 -11.77 0.42 0.15
N ARG A 16 -11.13 0.56 1.29
CA ARG A 16 -11.79 1.11 2.46
C ARG A 16 -10.97 2.27 3.00
N ALA A 17 -11.66 3.26 3.52
CA ALA A 17 -10.98 4.39 4.14
C ALA A 17 -10.32 3.93 5.43
N THR A 18 -9.09 4.35 5.63
CA THR A 18 -8.31 3.96 6.80
C THR A 18 -7.55 5.17 7.30
N ASN A 19 -7.55 5.38 8.61
CA ASN A 19 -6.78 6.46 9.19
C ASN A 19 -5.40 5.96 9.55
N VAL A 20 -4.40 6.73 9.16
CA VAL A 20 -3.02 6.39 9.45
C VAL A 20 -2.33 7.63 9.99
N SER A 21 -1.61 7.47 11.09
CA SER A 21 -0.84 8.57 11.64
C SER A 21 0.53 8.60 10.99
N ILE A 22 0.89 9.73 10.45
CA ILE A 22 2.15 9.87 9.72
C ILE A 22 2.85 11.12 10.21
N ASN A 23 4.16 11.08 10.28
CA ASN A 23 4.96 12.25 10.62
C ASN A 23 4.51 13.42 9.75
N SER A 24 4.24 14.56 10.39
CA SER A 24 3.64 15.69 9.68
C SER A 24 4.57 16.29 8.63
N ASP A 25 5.86 16.31 8.88
CA ASP A 25 6.80 16.85 7.90
C ASP A 25 6.93 15.92 6.71
N LEU A 26 6.98 14.64 6.97
CA LEU A 26 7.02 13.64 5.90
C LEU A 26 5.78 13.74 5.03
N LEU A 27 4.63 13.87 5.67
CA LEU A 27 3.37 13.98 4.95
C LEU A 27 3.34 15.23 4.07
N ALA A 28 3.79 16.37 4.62
CA ALA A 28 3.80 17.61 3.87
C ALA A 28 4.70 17.51 2.64
N LYS A 29 5.85 16.89 2.80
CA LYS A 29 6.77 16.76 1.68
C LYS A 29 6.25 15.80 0.63
N ALA A 30 5.59 14.74 1.06
CA ALA A 30 5.00 13.80 0.12
C ALA A 30 3.91 14.48 -0.70
N ARG A 31 3.09 15.31 -0.05
CA ARG A 31 2.04 16.02 -0.77
C ARG A 31 2.60 17.05 -1.72
N ALA A 32 3.69 17.71 -1.33
CA ALA A 32 4.32 18.70 -2.19
C ALA A 32 4.81 18.06 -3.49
N LEU A 33 5.22 16.81 -3.43
CA LEU A 33 5.65 16.08 -4.61
C LEU A 33 4.49 15.36 -5.30
N LYS A 34 3.28 15.53 -4.80
CA LYS A 34 2.07 14.94 -5.37
C LYS A 34 2.13 13.42 -5.42
N ILE A 35 2.73 12.85 -4.39
CA ILE A 35 2.80 11.40 -4.27
C ILE A 35 1.42 10.87 -3.94
N ASN A 36 1.03 9.79 -4.61
CA ASN A 36 -0.23 9.14 -4.31
C ASN A 36 -0.07 8.32 -3.04
N LEU A 37 -0.59 8.84 -1.93
CA LEU A 37 -0.38 8.21 -0.63
C LEU A 37 -1.03 6.84 -0.55
N SER A 38 -2.22 6.69 -1.10
CA SER A 38 -2.92 5.41 -1.05
C SER A 38 -2.16 4.34 -1.82
N ALA A 39 -1.71 4.66 -3.03
CA ALA A 39 -0.97 3.69 -3.82
C ALA A 39 0.35 3.33 -3.16
N THR A 40 1.02 4.33 -2.59
CA THR A 40 2.29 4.09 -1.92
C THR A 40 2.10 3.18 -0.72
N LEU A 41 1.05 3.42 0.06
CA LEU A 41 0.76 2.60 1.22
C LEU A 41 0.42 1.17 0.81
N GLU A 42 -0.40 1.02 -0.21
CA GLU A 42 -0.77 -0.32 -0.67
C GLU A 42 0.45 -1.11 -1.14
N ARG A 43 1.35 -0.43 -1.83
CA ARG A 43 2.57 -1.09 -2.28
C ARG A 43 3.41 -1.53 -1.09
N ALA A 44 3.58 -0.65 -0.11
CA ALA A 44 4.38 -0.98 1.06
C ALA A 44 3.77 -2.15 1.82
N LEU A 45 2.45 -2.16 1.97
CA LEU A 45 1.79 -3.24 2.68
C LEU A 45 1.90 -4.56 1.93
N SER A 46 1.75 -4.52 0.61
CA SER A 46 1.84 -5.76 -0.16
C SER A 46 3.25 -6.33 -0.09
N GLU A 47 4.26 -5.47 -0.06
CA GLU A 47 5.63 -5.93 0.08
C GLU A 47 5.87 -6.54 1.45
N GLN A 48 5.30 -5.93 2.49
CA GLN A 48 5.43 -6.49 3.83
C GLN A 48 4.75 -7.85 3.95
N LEU A 49 3.58 -7.98 3.34
CA LEU A 49 2.89 -9.27 3.35
C LEU A 49 3.71 -10.33 2.64
N ALA A 50 4.33 -9.98 1.54
CA ALA A 50 5.15 -10.94 0.82
C ALA A 50 6.30 -11.43 1.67
N ARG A 51 6.92 -10.54 2.44
CA ARG A 51 8.00 -10.93 3.32
C ARG A 51 7.53 -11.84 4.44
N GLN A 52 6.34 -11.58 4.96
CA GLN A 52 5.82 -12.40 6.05
C GLN A 52 5.37 -13.77 5.58
N GLN A 53 5.13 -13.92 4.29
CA GLN A 53 4.68 -15.19 3.76
C GLN A 53 5.81 -16.18 3.51
N GLU A 54 7.00 -15.76 3.57
CA GLU A 54 8.13 -16.66 3.38
C GLU A 54 8.44 -17.49 4.64
#